data_6bd4f47ef32e7bd13edd5bf5485b1226
#
_entry.id   6bd4f47ef32e7bd13edd5bf5485b1226
#
_cell.length_a   1.000
_cell.length_b   1.000
_cell.length_c   1.000
_cell.angle_alpha   90.00
_cell.angle_beta   90.00
_cell.angle_gamma   90.00
#
_symmetry.space_group_name_H-M   'P 1'
#
loop_
_entity.id
_entity.type
_entity.pdbx_description
1 polymer ?
#
loop_
_entity_poly.entity_id
_entity_poly.type
_entity_poly.pdbx_seq_one_letter_code
_entity_poly.pdbx_strand_id
1 'polypeptide(L)'
;MRRIVLSIALLSVIAIGASAAVKATDLVYYDAREFPILGTVCADSDHPFWRLPDSLESKSRPELFALGKNSAGIAVRFATDATAIGASWKSLNKFNMNHMTPTGIRGLDLYVMLPDSTWTTVGSARPLQNAHSTRTLIMQNMRKEMRDYMLYLSLYDGVDSLYIGVDSTATICQPWFDLPSRVKPVVMYGTSVLQGGCANRPGMVHTSILGRMLNREVYNFGFSGNAKLDYEIAELMATIDAGVYVIDALPNLKTPEIKERMEKFFRIIRDRRPATPVIFVESVIFPIMRHDQET
;
A
#
# COMPACT_ATOMS: atom_id res chain seq x y z
N MET A 1 10.81 64.05 48.70
CA MET A 1 10.73 63.95 47.22
C MET A 1 10.81 62.47 46.80
N ARG A 2 9.66 61.84 46.48
CA ARG A 2 9.57 60.47 46.01
C ARG A 2 9.64 60.47 44.45
N ARG A 3 10.63 59.83 43.88
CA ARG A 3 10.75 59.66 42.43
C ARG A 3 9.88 58.47 42.02
N ILE A 4 8.86 58.72 41.23
CA ILE A 4 8.04 57.69 40.56
C ILE A 4 8.80 57.30 39.34
N VAL A 5 9.25 56.00 39.24
CA VAL A 5 9.81 55.43 38.08
C VAL A 5 8.66 54.80 37.30
N LEU A 6 8.37 55.35 36.11
CA LEU A 6 7.34 54.86 35.21
C LEU A 6 8.01 53.80 34.32
N SER A 7 7.73 52.51 34.56
CA SER A 7 8.15 51.42 33.72
C SER A 7 7.17 51.28 32.53
N ILE A 8 7.59 51.65 31.35
CA ILE A 8 6.86 51.39 30.10
C ILE A 8 7.14 49.97 29.69
N ALA A 9 6.16 49.09 29.86
CA ALA A 9 6.20 47.73 29.30
C ALA A 9 5.88 47.80 27.79
N LEU A 10 6.87 47.54 26.95
CA LEU A 10 6.71 47.42 25.50
C LEU A 10 6.06 46.07 25.20
N LEU A 11 4.76 46.02 24.98
CA LEU A 11 4.08 44.83 24.46
C LEU A 11 4.43 44.72 22.96
N SER A 12 5.38 43.82 22.62
CA SER A 12 5.59 43.37 21.25
C SER A 12 4.46 42.43 20.86
N VAL A 13 3.49 42.92 20.10
CA VAL A 13 2.47 42.10 19.46
C VAL A 13 3.19 41.35 18.33
N ILE A 14 3.50 40.08 18.59
CA ILE A 14 3.90 39.15 17.52
C ILE A 14 2.64 38.89 16.71
N ALA A 15 2.52 39.53 15.55
CA ALA A 15 1.52 39.19 14.55
C ALA A 15 1.85 37.78 14.01
N ILE A 16 1.25 36.77 14.60
CA ILE A 16 1.20 35.46 14.02
C ILE A 16 0.34 35.61 12.77
N GLY A 17 0.98 35.80 11.63
CA GLY A 17 0.32 35.77 10.31
C GLY A 17 -0.40 34.42 10.19
N ALA A 18 -1.72 34.41 10.26
CA ALA A 18 -2.52 33.25 9.92
C ALA A 18 -2.26 32.97 8.43
N SER A 19 -1.37 32.03 8.14
CA SER A 19 -1.23 31.49 6.79
C SER A 19 -2.59 30.93 6.37
N ALA A 20 -3.13 31.39 5.26
CA ALA A 20 -4.39 30.85 4.76
C ALA A 20 -4.25 29.32 4.59
N ALA A 21 -5.24 28.57 5.06
CA ALA A 21 -5.22 27.13 4.96
C ALA A 21 -5.16 26.71 3.48
N VAL A 22 -4.16 25.94 3.12
CA VAL A 22 -3.98 25.39 1.75
C VAL A 22 -5.17 24.47 1.44
N LYS A 23 -5.76 24.62 0.25
CA LYS A 23 -6.81 23.73 -0.24
C LYS A 23 -6.21 22.72 -1.20
N ALA A 24 -6.84 21.56 -1.33
CA ALA A 24 -6.41 20.56 -2.32
C ALA A 24 -6.45 21.09 -3.77
N THR A 25 -7.29 22.10 -4.05
CA THR A 25 -7.36 22.78 -5.36
C THR A 25 -6.18 23.69 -5.65
N ASP A 26 -5.41 24.07 -4.65
CA ASP A 26 -4.28 25.00 -4.77
C ASP A 26 -2.97 24.25 -5.08
N LEU A 27 -3.00 22.91 -5.03
CA LEU A 27 -1.83 22.06 -5.31
C LEU A 27 -1.64 21.85 -6.81
N VAL A 28 -0.37 21.69 -7.21
CA VAL A 28 0.04 21.20 -8.54
C VAL A 28 0.11 19.68 -8.47
N TYR A 29 -0.46 19.00 -9.47
CA TYR A 29 -0.62 17.55 -9.49
C TYR A 29 0.27 16.89 -10.53
N TYR A 30 1.01 15.87 -10.13
CA TYR A 30 1.92 15.07 -10.95
C TYR A 30 1.39 13.64 -11.06
N ASP A 31 1.50 13.05 -12.24
CA ASP A 31 1.07 11.66 -12.46
C ASP A 31 1.95 10.70 -11.65
N ALA A 32 1.31 9.85 -10.85
CA ALA A 32 2.04 8.92 -10.01
C ALA A 32 2.83 7.86 -10.80
N ARG A 33 2.53 7.68 -12.10
CA ARG A 33 3.28 6.79 -13.00
C ARG A 33 4.69 7.31 -13.35
N GLU A 34 4.96 8.58 -13.09
CA GLU A 34 6.29 9.15 -13.24
C GLU A 34 7.27 8.72 -12.14
N PHE A 35 6.78 8.05 -11.11
CA PHE A 35 7.54 7.63 -9.93
C PHE A 35 7.55 6.11 -9.79
N PRO A 36 8.53 5.52 -9.06
CA PRO A 36 8.59 4.08 -8.83
C PRO A 36 7.32 3.53 -8.15
N ILE A 37 6.75 2.51 -8.78
CA ILE A 37 5.60 1.76 -8.28
C ILE A 37 6.10 0.42 -7.76
N LEU A 38 5.85 0.11 -6.50
CA LEU A 38 6.30 -1.09 -5.81
C LEU A 38 5.13 -2.03 -5.52
N GLY A 39 5.43 -3.32 -5.39
CA GLY A 39 4.48 -4.34 -4.96
C GLY A 39 3.54 -4.84 -6.06
N THR A 40 3.86 -4.56 -7.33
CA THR A 40 3.11 -5.04 -8.49
C THR A 40 4.02 -5.51 -9.61
N VAL A 41 3.56 -6.48 -10.38
CA VAL A 41 4.18 -6.90 -11.65
C VAL A 41 3.66 -6.10 -12.84
N CYS A 42 2.74 -5.18 -12.62
CA CYS A 42 2.05 -4.41 -13.64
C CYS A 42 2.57 -2.97 -13.78
N ALA A 43 3.67 -2.60 -13.11
CA ALA A 43 4.14 -1.22 -13.05
C ALA A 43 4.30 -0.56 -14.43
N ASP A 44 4.73 -1.31 -15.44
CA ASP A 44 4.96 -0.84 -16.82
C ASP A 44 3.77 -1.15 -17.76
N SER A 45 2.59 -1.48 -17.23
CA SER A 45 1.39 -1.80 -18.03
C SER A 45 0.39 -0.64 -18.08
N ASP A 46 -0.68 -0.81 -18.86
CA ASP A 46 -1.81 0.14 -18.90
C ASP A 46 -2.55 0.25 -17.55
N HIS A 47 -2.39 -0.77 -16.69
CA HIS A 47 -2.98 -0.85 -15.35
C HIS A 47 -1.93 -0.98 -14.25
N PRO A 48 -1.06 0.04 -14.03
CA PRO A 48 0.11 -0.07 -13.15
C PRO A 48 -0.21 -0.26 -11.67
N PHE A 49 -1.46 -0.02 -11.29
CA PHE A 49 -1.93 -0.15 -9.92
C PHE A 49 -2.74 -1.43 -9.67
N TRP A 50 -2.74 -2.38 -10.61
CA TRP A 50 -3.30 -3.71 -10.44
C TRP A 50 -2.22 -4.69 -9.96
N ARG A 51 -2.64 -5.77 -9.32
CA ARG A 51 -1.74 -6.83 -8.85
C ARG A 51 -1.58 -7.98 -9.84
N LEU A 52 -2.57 -8.18 -10.71
CA LEU A 52 -2.56 -9.20 -11.75
C LEU A 52 -2.56 -8.54 -13.13
N PRO A 53 -1.71 -9.03 -14.07
CA PRO A 53 -1.68 -8.54 -15.44
C PRO A 53 -2.89 -9.03 -16.24
N ASP A 54 -3.30 -8.25 -17.25
CA ASP A 54 -4.44 -8.56 -18.13
C ASP A 54 -4.35 -9.94 -18.79
N SER A 55 -3.13 -10.44 -19.03
CA SER A 55 -2.90 -11.76 -19.59
C SER A 55 -3.43 -12.92 -18.74
N LEU A 56 -3.78 -12.66 -17.49
CA LEU A 56 -4.40 -13.64 -16.60
C LEU A 56 -5.94 -13.56 -16.59
N GLU A 57 -6.57 -12.59 -17.24
CA GLU A 57 -8.03 -12.45 -17.21
C GLU A 57 -8.75 -13.70 -17.74
N SER A 58 -8.31 -14.21 -18.88
CA SER A 58 -8.91 -15.42 -19.48
C SER A 58 -8.45 -16.74 -18.85
N LYS A 59 -7.43 -16.71 -17.98
CA LYS A 59 -6.83 -17.90 -17.35
C LYS A 59 -7.28 -18.09 -15.90
N SER A 60 -7.72 -17.01 -15.27
CA SER A 60 -8.12 -17.01 -13.85
C SER A 60 -9.63 -17.08 -13.70
N ARG A 61 -10.06 -17.56 -12.54
CA ARG A 61 -11.46 -17.44 -12.14
C ARG A 61 -11.87 -15.97 -12.09
N PRO A 62 -13.08 -15.59 -12.59
CA PRO A 62 -13.51 -14.18 -12.62
C PRO A 62 -13.39 -13.46 -11.28
N GLU A 63 -13.76 -14.13 -10.18
CA GLU A 63 -13.70 -13.55 -8.82
C GLU A 63 -12.25 -13.31 -8.37
N LEU A 64 -11.34 -14.21 -8.71
CA LEU A 64 -9.91 -14.07 -8.42
C LEU A 64 -9.31 -12.89 -9.19
N PHE A 65 -9.60 -12.81 -10.50
CA PHE A 65 -9.09 -11.72 -11.34
C PHE A 65 -9.67 -10.37 -10.93
N ALA A 66 -10.96 -10.31 -10.57
CA ALA A 66 -11.58 -9.09 -10.05
C ALA A 66 -10.87 -8.59 -8.78
N LEU A 67 -10.49 -9.48 -7.86
CA LEU A 67 -9.68 -9.14 -6.69
C LEU A 67 -8.26 -8.75 -7.08
N GLY A 68 -7.73 -9.30 -8.16
CA GLY A 68 -6.42 -8.95 -8.72
C GLY A 68 -6.31 -7.50 -9.17
N LYS A 69 -7.43 -6.86 -9.50
CA LYS A 69 -7.51 -5.43 -9.85
C LYS A 69 -7.43 -4.51 -8.61
N ASN A 70 -7.56 -5.03 -7.38
CA ASN A 70 -7.38 -4.25 -6.16
C ASN A 70 -5.89 -3.95 -5.92
N SER A 71 -5.61 -2.77 -5.36
CA SER A 71 -4.24 -2.24 -5.25
C SER A 71 -3.53 -2.58 -3.93
N ALA A 72 -3.97 -3.64 -3.22
CA ALA A 72 -3.44 -4.03 -1.93
C ALA A 72 -1.92 -4.28 -1.95
N GLY A 73 -1.20 -3.61 -1.06
CA GLY A 73 0.26 -3.72 -0.96
C GLY A 73 1.05 -2.88 -1.95
N ILE A 74 0.40 -2.30 -2.96
CA ILE A 74 1.05 -1.41 -3.93
C ILE A 74 1.35 -0.06 -3.27
N ALA A 75 2.52 0.49 -3.57
CA ALA A 75 2.94 1.80 -3.09
C ALA A 75 3.69 2.57 -4.18
N VAL A 76 3.58 3.90 -4.15
CA VAL A 76 4.35 4.83 -4.99
C VAL A 76 5.38 5.53 -4.12
N ARG A 77 6.65 5.58 -4.58
CA ARG A 77 7.72 6.29 -3.89
C ARG A 77 8.13 7.54 -4.64
N PHE A 78 8.29 8.64 -3.91
CA PHE A 78 8.75 9.92 -4.45
C PHE A 78 9.50 10.71 -3.38
N ALA A 79 10.25 11.74 -3.78
CA ALA A 79 10.84 12.71 -2.87
C ALA A 79 10.28 14.12 -3.15
N THR A 80 10.07 14.91 -2.10
CA THR A 80 9.61 16.29 -2.21
C THR A 80 10.02 17.13 -1.01
N ASP A 81 10.20 18.46 -1.23
CA ASP A 81 10.37 19.46 -0.17
C ASP A 81 9.06 20.22 0.14
N ALA A 82 7.93 19.65 -0.27
CA ALA A 82 6.62 20.27 -0.13
C ALA A 82 6.25 20.59 1.31
N THR A 83 5.60 21.74 1.49
CA THR A 83 4.99 22.14 2.77
C THR A 83 3.55 21.61 2.90
N ALA A 84 2.95 21.19 1.79
CA ALA A 84 1.65 20.54 1.73
C ALA A 84 1.65 19.43 0.69
N ILE A 85 1.08 18.28 1.06
CA ILE A 85 0.92 17.12 0.18
C ILE A 85 -0.54 16.71 0.15
N GLY A 86 -1.06 16.46 -1.05
CA GLY A 86 -2.38 15.93 -1.31
C GLY A 86 -2.34 14.81 -2.33
N ALA A 87 -3.49 14.23 -2.60
CA ALA A 87 -3.66 13.25 -3.65
C ALA A 87 -4.97 13.47 -4.40
N SER A 88 -4.97 13.11 -5.68
CA SER A 88 -6.17 12.99 -6.51
C SER A 88 -6.16 11.62 -7.16
N TRP A 89 -7.16 10.81 -6.88
CA TRP A 89 -7.25 9.46 -7.44
C TRP A 89 -8.67 9.09 -7.83
N LYS A 90 -8.75 8.13 -8.73
CA LYS A 90 -10.01 7.50 -9.15
C LYS A 90 -9.97 6.03 -8.77
N SER A 91 -10.95 5.56 -8.02
CA SER A 91 -11.14 4.14 -7.73
C SER A 91 -11.94 3.46 -8.83
N LEU A 92 -11.67 2.17 -9.07
CA LEU A 92 -12.40 1.36 -10.06
C LEU A 92 -13.88 1.24 -9.69
N ASN A 93 -14.15 1.04 -8.40
CA ASN A 93 -15.48 0.83 -7.88
C ASN A 93 -15.82 1.88 -6.81
N LYS A 94 -17.00 1.74 -6.22
CA LYS A 94 -17.44 2.45 -5.01
C LYS A 94 -17.65 1.44 -3.89
N PHE A 95 -16.74 0.50 -3.77
CA PHE A 95 -16.91 -0.61 -2.86
C PHE A 95 -16.87 -0.15 -1.40
N ASN A 96 -17.78 -0.67 -0.59
CA ASN A 96 -17.86 -0.43 0.84
C ASN A 96 -18.15 -1.73 1.58
N MET A 97 -17.68 -1.83 2.80
CA MET A 97 -17.98 -2.93 3.73
C MET A 97 -18.34 -2.34 5.08
N ASN A 98 -19.22 -3.01 5.82
CA ASN A 98 -19.67 -2.55 7.15
C ASN A 98 -18.63 -2.77 8.26
N HIS A 99 -17.61 -3.59 8.01
CA HIS A 99 -16.58 -3.99 8.98
C HIS A 99 -15.18 -3.46 8.65
N MET A 100 -15.05 -2.64 7.59
CA MET A 100 -13.80 -1.95 7.25
C MET A 100 -14.01 -0.45 7.09
N THR A 101 -12.99 0.31 7.45
CA THR A 101 -13.04 1.76 7.24
C THR A 101 -13.00 2.10 5.74
N PRO A 102 -13.69 3.14 5.28
CA PRO A 102 -13.56 3.63 3.90
C PRO A 102 -12.10 3.92 3.50
N THR A 103 -11.28 4.39 4.44
CA THR A 103 -9.85 4.65 4.23
C THR A 103 -9.09 3.35 3.92
N GLY A 104 -9.35 2.26 4.64
CA GLY A 104 -8.74 0.95 4.35
C GLY A 104 -9.20 0.41 3.00
N ILE A 105 -10.50 0.53 2.68
CA ILE A 105 -11.08 -0.02 1.44
C ILE A 105 -10.58 0.73 0.21
N ARG A 106 -10.70 2.09 0.19
CA ARG A 106 -10.54 2.93 -1.01
C ARG A 106 -9.61 4.14 -0.81
N GLY A 107 -9.03 4.31 0.39
CA GLY A 107 -8.17 5.43 0.72
C GLY A 107 -6.71 5.18 0.37
N LEU A 108 -5.89 6.19 0.67
CA LEU A 108 -4.43 6.15 0.51
C LEU A 108 -3.78 6.44 1.86
N ASP A 109 -2.52 6.01 2.03
CA ASP A 109 -1.82 6.15 3.31
C ASP A 109 -0.35 6.58 3.10
N LEU A 110 0.01 7.78 3.56
CA LEU A 110 1.30 8.40 3.30
C LEU A 110 2.26 8.20 4.46
N TYR A 111 3.45 7.74 4.15
CA TYR A 111 4.58 7.58 5.05
C TYR A 111 5.75 8.45 4.60
N VAL A 112 6.60 8.87 5.54
CA VAL A 112 7.85 9.58 5.32
C VAL A 112 9.01 8.81 5.92
N MET A 113 10.15 8.82 5.24
CA MET A 113 11.40 8.28 5.77
C MET A 113 12.04 9.29 6.72
N LEU A 114 12.37 8.85 7.91
CA LEU A 114 13.09 9.62 8.92
C LEU A 114 14.62 9.52 8.70
N PRO A 115 15.42 10.43 9.30
CA PRO A 115 16.88 10.42 9.18
C PRO A 115 17.55 9.12 9.64
N ASP A 116 16.90 8.35 10.52
CA ASP A 116 17.36 7.04 10.99
C ASP A 116 16.98 5.88 10.04
N SER A 117 16.48 6.19 8.84
CA SER A 117 16.00 5.26 7.83
C SER A 117 14.77 4.46 8.24
N THR A 118 14.03 4.90 9.25
CA THR A 118 12.73 4.32 9.60
C THR A 118 11.58 5.05 8.91
N TRP A 119 10.48 4.36 8.69
CA TRP A 119 9.26 4.91 8.10
C TRP A 119 8.24 5.27 9.17
N THR A 120 7.72 6.49 9.12
CA THR A 120 6.62 6.93 10.00
C THR A 120 5.43 7.45 9.20
N THR A 121 4.23 7.34 9.76
CA THR A 121 3.00 7.83 9.12
C THR A 121 2.97 9.35 9.08
N VAL A 122 2.56 9.91 7.94
CA VAL A 122 2.29 11.34 7.76
C VAL A 122 0.80 11.61 7.89
N GLY A 123 -0.02 10.81 7.21
CA GLY A 123 -1.47 10.97 7.18
C GLY A 123 -2.11 10.08 6.12
N SER A 124 -3.44 10.03 6.13
CA SER A 124 -4.21 9.21 5.20
C SER A 124 -5.20 10.06 4.40
N ALA A 125 -5.36 9.74 3.13
CA ALA A 125 -6.37 10.32 2.28
C ALA A 125 -7.66 9.50 2.37
N ARG A 126 -8.74 10.11 2.83
CA ARG A 126 -10.06 9.49 2.91
C ARG A 126 -10.79 9.64 1.58
N PRO A 127 -11.40 8.57 1.04
CA PRO A 127 -12.19 8.68 -0.17
C PRO A 127 -13.46 9.50 0.08
N LEU A 128 -13.90 10.25 -0.91
CA LEU A 128 -15.20 10.90 -0.86
C LEU A 128 -16.31 9.83 -0.88
N GLN A 129 -17.35 10.08 -0.09
CA GLN A 129 -18.48 9.17 -0.01
C GLN A 129 -19.21 9.10 -1.35
N ASN A 130 -19.53 7.89 -1.81
CA ASN A 130 -20.27 7.61 -3.04
C ASN A 130 -19.64 8.18 -4.34
N ALA A 131 -18.37 8.56 -4.32
CA ALA A 131 -17.65 9.07 -5.49
C ALA A 131 -16.57 8.08 -5.95
N HIS A 132 -16.33 8.01 -7.27
CA HIS A 132 -15.15 7.32 -7.82
C HIS A 132 -13.89 8.17 -7.65
N SER A 133 -14.00 9.46 -7.88
CA SER A 133 -12.86 10.38 -7.82
C SER A 133 -12.81 11.12 -6.50
N THR A 134 -11.63 11.22 -5.96
CA THR A 134 -11.34 11.98 -4.73
C THR A 134 -10.14 12.86 -4.96
N ARG A 135 -10.21 14.10 -4.47
CA ARG A 135 -9.09 15.03 -4.37
C ARG A 135 -9.07 15.60 -2.96
N THR A 136 -7.97 15.42 -2.24
CA THR A 136 -7.89 15.86 -0.84
C THR A 136 -6.46 16.17 -0.42
N LEU A 137 -6.32 17.00 0.60
CA LEU A 137 -5.06 17.15 1.34
C LEU A 137 -4.83 15.93 2.22
N ILE A 138 -3.57 15.53 2.33
CA ILE A 138 -3.11 14.53 3.29
C ILE A 138 -2.43 15.22 4.48
N MET A 139 -1.55 16.18 4.20
CA MET A 139 -0.81 16.93 5.21
C MET A 139 -0.54 18.35 4.72
N GLN A 140 -0.42 19.30 5.66
CA GLN A 140 0.00 20.68 5.40
C GLN A 140 0.80 21.23 6.58
N ASN A 141 1.36 22.42 6.44
CA ASN A 141 2.20 23.09 7.43
C ASN A 141 3.47 22.31 7.78
N MET A 142 4.00 21.55 6.82
CA MET A 142 5.28 20.89 6.96
C MET A 142 6.44 21.89 6.79
N ARG A 143 7.60 21.55 7.32
CA ARG A 143 8.83 22.29 7.01
C ARG A 143 9.23 22.02 5.57
N LYS A 144 9.67 23.07 4.85
CA LYS A 144 10.23 22.95 3.51
C LYS A 144 11.59 22.25 3.59
N GLU A 145 11.60 20.96 3.38
CA GLU A 145 12.77 20.10 3.49
C GLU A 145 12.55 18.85 2.63
N MET A 146 13.53 18.52 1.79
CA MET A 146 13.45 17.34 0.93
C MET A 146 13.43 16.05 1.74
N ARG A 147 12.44 15.21 1.51
CA ARG A 147 12.24 13.92 2.18
C ARG A 147 11.70 12.89 1.21
N ASP A 148 12.01 11.62 1.47
CA ASP A 148 11.41 10.49 0.78
C ASP A 148 10.05 10.12 1.38
N TYR A 149 9.10 9.85 0.50
CA TYR A 149 7.74 9.47 0.85
C TYR A 149 7.35 8.15 0.19
N MET A 150 6.42 7.44 0.82
CA MET A 150 5.80 6.23 0.32
C MET A 150 4.28 6.35 0.49
N LEU A 151 3.55 6.31 -0.62
CA LEU A 151 2.09 6.40 -0.66
C LEU A 151 1.51 5.02 -0.97
N TYR A 152 0.95 4.36 0.05
CA TYR A 152 0.26 3.07 -0.11
C TYR A 152 -1.14 3.25 -0.66
N LEU A 153 -1.55 2.32 -1.53
CA LEU A 153 -2.81 2.34 -2.24
C LEU A 153 -3.88 1.46 -1.57
N SER A 154 -5.12 1.64 -1.99
CA SER A 154 -6.33 1.01 -1.43
C SER A 154 -6.25 -0.52 -1.37
N LEU A 155 -6.87 -1.13 -0.34
CA LEU A 155 -6.76 -2.57 -0.08
C LEU A 155 -7.85 -3.40 -0.76
N TYR A 156 -9.09 -2.87 -0.85
CA TYR A 156 -10.27 -3.61 -1.32
C TYR A 156 -10.97 -2.95 -2.51
N ASP A 157 -10.32 -1.94 -3.11
CA ASP A 157 -10.71 -1.38 -4.41
C ASP A 157 -9.44 -1.14 -5.24
N GLY A 158 -9.56 -1.13 -6.56
CA GLY A 158 -8.47 -0.79 -7.44
C GLY A 158 -8.36 0.72 -7.61
N VAL A 159 -7.15 1.20 -7.85
CA VAL A 159 -6.88 2.56 -8.30
C VAL A 159 -6.77 2.57 -9.82
N ASP A 160 -7.57 3.39 -10.48
CA ASP A 160 -7.57 3.58 -11.94
C ASP A 160 -6.55 4.65 -12.35
N SER A 161 -6.55 5.78 -11.65
CA SER A 161 -5.59 6.85 -11.84
C SER A 161 -5.21 7.50 -10.53
N LEU A 162 -3.96 7.97 -10.43
CA LEU A 162 -3.41 8.59 -9.23
C LEU A 162 -2.50 9.75 -9.58
N TYR A 163 -2.69 10.86 -8.90
CA TYR A 163 -1.85 12.06 -8.98
C TYR A 163 -1.44 12.49 -7.58
N ILE A 164 -0.18 12.84 -7.43
CA ILE A 164 0.41 13.38 -6.21
C ILE A 164 0.39 14.89 -6.29
N GLY A 165 -0.23 15.56 -5.33
CA GLY A 165 -0.33 17.02 -5.27
C GLY A 165 0.67 17.59 -4.27
N VAL A 166 1.39 18.65 -4.69
CA VAL A 166 2.32 19.41 -3.85
C VAL A 166 2.08 20.90 -4.02
N ASP A 167 2.50 21.72 -3.07
CA ASP A 167 2.40 23.18 -3.24
C ASP A 167 3.25 23.67 -4.44
N SER A 168 2.83 24.77 -5.08
CA SER A 168 3.41 25.27 -6.35
C SER A 168 4.88 25.68 -6.25
N THR A 169 5.42 25.84 -5.04
CA THR A 169 6.82 26.19 -4.80
C THR A 169 7.69 24.99 -4.47
N ALA A 170 7.10 23.82 -4.40
CA ALA A 170 7.80 22.59 -4.06
C ALA A 170 8.46 21.95 -5.29
N THR A 171 9.56 21.26 -5.02
CA THR A 171 10.15 20.31 -5.95
C THR A 171 9.61 18.92 -5.62
N ILE A 172 9.24 18.15 -6.64
CA ILE A 172 8.94 16.71 -6.52
C ILE A 172 9.83 15.97 -7.53
N CYS A 173 10.41 14.86 -7.11
CA CYS A 173 11.36 14.10 -7.92
C CYS A 173 11.38 12.62 -7.55
N GLN A 174 12.25 11.86 -8.24
CA GLN A 174 12.53 10.46 -7.89
C GLN A 174 13.03 10.35 -6.46
N PRO A 175 12.80 9.21 -5.77
CA PRO A 175 13.30 8.98 -4.42
C PRO A 175 14.81 9.22 -4.32
N TRP A 176 15.26 9.82 -3.23
CA TRP A 176 16.69 10.06 -2.99
C TRP A 176 17.42 8.82 -2.49
N PHE A 177 16.73 8.00 -1.70
CA PHE A 177 17.29 6.73 -1.28
C PHE A 177 16.99 5.67 -2.32
N ASP A 178 18.00 4.91 -2.67
CA ASP A 178 17.83 3.79 -3.59
C ASP A 178 16.70 2.87 -3.11
N LEU A 179 15.86 2.49 -4.06
CA LEU A 179 15.06 1.30 -3.86
C LEU A 179 16.03 0.16 -3.54
N PRO A 180 15.71 -0.74 -2.62
CA PRO A 180 16.60 -1.86 -2.30
C PRO A 180 16.65 -2.87 -3.47
N SER A 181 17.07 -2.39 -4.65
CA SER A 181 17.12 -3.14 -5.91
C SER A 181 18.04 -4.36 -5.85
N ARG A 182 18.96 -4.38 -4.87
CA ARG A 182 19.87 -5.52 -4.64
C ARG A 182 19.30 -6.55 -3.68
N VAL A 183 18.18 -6.25 -3.04
CA VAL A 183 17.57 -7.16 -2.06
C VAL A 183 16.34 -7.76 -2.67
N LYS A 184 16.38 -9.07 -2.92
CA LYS A 184 15.25 -9.81 -3.50
C LYS A 184 13.97 -9.60 -2.70
N PRO A 185 12.81 -9.38 -3.36
CA PRO A 185 11.54 -9.10 -2.70
C PRO A 185 11.01 -10.30 -1.91
N VAL A 186 10.04 -10.03 -1.06
CA VAL A 186 9.19 -11.05 -0.45
C VAL A 186 7.94 -11.20 -1.29
N VAL A 187 7.57 -12.43 -1.66
CA VAL A 187 6.34 -12.71 -2.40
C VAL A 187 5.39 -13.49 -1.51
N MET A 188 4.21 -12.94 -1.25
CA MET A 188 3.25 -13.52 -0.33
C MET A 188 1.93 -13.84 -1.04
N TYR A 189 1.46 -15.07 -0.90
CA TYR A 189 0.16 -15.53 -1.40
C TYR A 189 -0.74 -15.91 -0.23
N GLY A 190 -1.99 -15.44 -0.23
CA GLY A 190 -2.88 -15.76 0.89
C GLY A 190 -4.28 -15.19 0.79
N THR A 191 -4.94 -15.17 1.93
CA THR A 191 -6.38 -14.93 2.09
C THR A 191 -6.73 -13.44 2.25
N SER A 192 -7.94 -13.16 2.80
CA SER A 192 -8.38 -11.81 3.15
C SER A 192 -7.46 -11.12 4.14
N VAL A 193 -6.84 -11.85 5.06
CA VAL A 193 -5.92 -11.30 6.04
C VAL A 193 -4.69 -10.74 5.33
N LEU A 194 -4.15 -11.49 4.36
CA LEU A 194 -3.03 -11.03 3.53
C LEU A 194 -3.42 -9.84 2.65
N GLN A 195 -4.61 -9.86 2.04
CA GLN A 195 -5.10 -8.72 1.26
C GLN A 195 -5.21 -7.44 2.09
N GLY A 196 -5.41 -7.57 3.40
CA GLY A 196 -5.51 -6.46 4.35
C GLY A 196 -6.89 -6.32 4.96
N GLY A 197 -7.63 -7.43 5.08
CA GLY A 197 -8.93 -7.48 5.74
C GLY A 197 -8.89 -6.87 7.13
N CYS A 198 -9.79 -5.91 7.37
CA CYS A 198 -9.96 -5.12 8.58
C CYS A 198 -8.80 -4.19 8.96
N ALA A 199 -7.77 -4.03 8.13
CA ALA A 199 -6.82 -2.95 8.30
C ALA A 199 -7.51 -1.60 8.12
N ASN A 200 -7.29 -0.67 9.05
CA ASN A 200 -8.00 0.62 9.06
C ASN A 200 -7.50 1.61 8.00
N ARG A 201 -6.32 1.37 7.43
CA ARG A 201 -5.70 2.14 6.35
C ARG A 201 -4.65 1.30 5.61
N PRO A 202 -4.28 1.64 4.37
CA PRO A 202 -3.43 0.80 3.51
C PRO A 202 -2.07 0.42 4.09
N GLY A 203 -1.37 1.34 4.72
CA GLY A 203 -0.06 1.07 5.30
C GLY A 203 -0.08 0.15 6.53
N MET A 204 -1.26 -0.24 7.02
CA MET A 204 -1.42 -1.11 8.20
C MET A 204 -1.67 -2.57 7.84
N VAL A 205 -1.76 -2.93 6.57
CA VAL A 205 -1.71 -4.34 6.19
C VAL A 205 -0.30 -4.90 6.51
N HIS A 206 -0.23 -6.13 7.00
CA HIS A 206 1.03 -6.68 7.47
C HIS A 206 2.11 -6.77 6.38
N THR A 207 1.76 -6.92 5.10
CA THR A 207 2.70 -6.84 3.98
C THR A 207 3.37 -5.46 3.87
N SER A 208 2.59 -4.37 4.03
CA SER A 208 3.13 -3.01 4.06
C SER A 208 4.01 -2.76 5.29
N ILE A 209 3.63 -3.31 6.45
CA ILE A 209 4.44 -3.23 7.68
C ILE A 209 5.76 -3.97 7.48
N LEU A 210 5.73 -5.21 6.98
CA LEU A 210 6.92 -6.00 6.71
C LEU A 210 7.85 -5.31 5.70
N GLY A 211 7.29 -4.75 4.63
CA GLY A 211 8.07 -4.01 3.63
C GLY A 211 8.87 -2.86 4.26
N ARG A 212 8.24 -2.08 5.15
CA ARG A 212 8.93 -1.01 5.88
C ARG A 212 9.94 -1.51 6.90
N MET A 213 9.60 -2.56 7.65
CA MET A 213 10.50 -3.14 8.68
C MET A 213 11.74 -3.78 8.08
N LEU A 214 11.59 -4.46 6.94
CA LEU A 214 12.68 -5.18 6.27
C LEU A 214 13.40 -4.31 5.23
N ASN A 215 12.89 -3.12 4.95
CA ASN A 215 13.31 -2.28 3.81
C ASN A 215 13.36 -3.10 2.52
N ARG A 216 12.28 -3.82 2.23
CA ARG A 216 12.13 -4.71 1.05
C ARG A 216 10.82 -4.48 0.35
N GLU A 217 10.82 -4.68 -0.95
CA GLU A 217 9.59 -4.79 -1.69
C GLU A 217 8.83 -6.06 -1.28
N VAL A 218 7.50 -5.95 -1.13
CA VAL A 218 6.63 -7.08 -0.79
C VAL A 218 5.49 -7.13 -1.79
N TYR A 219 5.37 -8.22 -2.51
CA TYR A 219 4.25 -8.50 -3.40
C TYR A 219 3.12 -9.12 -2.60
N ASN A 220 1.96 -8.48 -2.61
CA ASN A 220 0.76 -8.93 -1.92
C ASN A 220 -0.20 -9.64 -2.88
N PHE A 221 -0.14 -10.96 -2.97
CA PHE A 221 -1.12 -11.78 -3.68
C PHE A 221 -2.15 -12.35 -2.70
N GLY A 222 -2.74 -11.47 -1.88
CA GLY A 222 -3.87 -11.78 -1.00
C GLY A 222 -5.19 -11.68 -1.77
N PHE A 223 -6.02 -12.72 -1.68
CA PHE A 223 -7.30 -12.79 -2.38
C PHE A 223 -8.40 -13.23 -1.42
N SER A 224 -9.20 -12.27 -0.95
CA SER A 224 -10.24 -12.47 0.05
C SER A 224 -11.25 -13.55 -0.38
N GLY A 225 -11.30 -14.67 0.38
CA GLY A 225 -12.16 -15.81 0.08
C GLY A 225 -11.75 -16.62 -1.17
N ASN A 226 -10.69 -16.20 -1.89
CA ASN A 226 -10.34 -16.71 -3.21
C ASN A 226 -8.89 -17.20 -3.37
N ALA A 227 -8.10 -17.26 -2.32
CA ALA A 227 -6.79 -17.93 -2.37
C ALA A 227 -6.99 -19.45 -2.33
N LYS A 228 -7.16 -20.07 -3.49
CA LYS A 228 -7.48 -21.51 -3.64
C LYS A 228 -6.37 -22.31 -4.31
N LEU A 229 -5.12 -21.87 -4.17
CA LEU A 229 -3.94 -22.47 -4.78
C LEU A 229 -4.09 -22.53 -6.31
N ASP A 230 -4.46 -21.42 -6.92
CA ASP A 230 -4.65 -21.28 -8.36
C ASP A 230 -3.28 -21.32 -9.04
N TYR A 231 -3.10 -22.24 -10.00
CA TYR A 231 -1.79 -22.56 -10.57
C TYR A 231 -1.20 -21.41 -11.40
N GLU A 232 -2.06 -20.64 -12.07
CA GLU A 232 -1.66 -19.45 -12.82
C GLU A 232 -1.06 -18.36 -11.90
N ILE A 233 -1.48 -18.32 -10.63
CA ILE A 233 -0.87 -17.42 -9.63
C ILE A 233 0.49 -17.98 -9.19
N ALA A 234 0.64 -19.30 -9.02
CA ALA A 234 1.94 -19.89 -8.74
C ALA A 234 2.93 -19.64 -9.89
N GLU A 235 2.48 -19.75 -11.15
CA GLU A 235 3.26 -19.43 -12.34
C GLU A 235 3.69 -17.97 -12.35
N LEU A 236 2.77 -17.04 -12.07
CA LEU A 236 3.08 -15.61 -11.96
C LEU A 236 4.09 -15.35 -10.85
N MET A 237 3.86 -15.86 -9.63
CA MET A 237 4.78 -15.71 -8.51
C MET A 237 6.19 -16.20 -8.87
N ALA A 238 6.29 -17.36 -9.50
CA ALA A 238 7.57 -17.94 -9.92
C ALA A 238 8.33 -17.10 -10.95
N THR A 239 7.70 -16.12 -11.63
CA THR A 239 8.41 -15.16 -12.49
C THR A 239 9.25 -14.19 -11.69
N ILE A 240 8.84 -13.86 -10.45
CA ILE A 240 9.51 -12.90 -9.57
C ILE A 240 10.73 -13.59 -8.93
N ASP A 241 11.90 -12.97 -9.02
CA ASP A 241 13.11 -13.47 -8.35
C ASP A 241 13.10 -13.11 -6.86
N ALA A 242 12.28 -13.84 -6.12
CA ALA A 242 12.04 -13.59 -4.70
C ALA A 242 13.19 -14.07 -3.79
N GLY A 243 13.38 -13.38 -2.66
CA GLY A 243 14.19 -13.85 -1.56
C GLY A 243 13.51 -14.95 -0.74
N VAL A 244 12.17 -14.91 -0.70
CA VAL A 244 11.32 -15.91 -0.04
C VAL A 244 9.91 -15.85 -0.60
N TYR A 245 9.26 -17.00 -0.70
CA TYR A 245 7.82 -17.12 -0.93
C TYR A 245 7.12 -17.50 0.36
N VAL A 246 5.98 -16.86 0.64
CA VAL A 246 5.16 -17.14 1.83
C VAL A 246 3.76 -17.52 1.37
N ILE A 247 3.27 -18.69 1.80
CA ILE A 247 1.97 -19.26 1.41
C ILE A 247 1.07 -19.32 2.65
N ASP A 248 0.06 -18.45 2.68
CA ASP A 248 -0.92 -18.30 3.77
C ASP A 248 -2.35 -18.49 3.22
N ALA A 249 -2.65 -19.67 2.67
CA ALA A 249 -3.90 -19.93 1.98
C ALA A 249 -4.88 -20.82 2.72
N LEU A 250 -4.45 -21.49 3.81
CA LEU A 250 -5.23 -22.54 4.51
C LEU A 250 -6.65 -22.12 4.90
N PRO A 251 -6.93 -20.89 5.40
CA PRO A 251 -8.28 -20.50 5.80
C PRO A 251 -9.33 -20.52 4.67
N ASN A 252 -8.91 -20.48 3.40
CA ASN A 252 -9.83 -20.47 2.25
C ASN A 252 -10.03 -21.87 1.62
N LEU A 253 -9.38 -22.90 2.19
CA LEU A 253 -9.33 -24.25 1.62
C LEU A 253 -9.96 -25.27 2.57
N LYS A 254 -10.53 -26.32 1.98
CA LYS A 254 -10.89 -27.55 2.70
C LYS A 254 -9.78 -28.59 2.55
N THR A 255 -9.68 -29.53 3.48
CA THR A 255 -8.64 -30.58 3.46
C THR A 255 -8.51 -31.31 2.12
N PRO A 256 -9.58 -31.71 1.40
CA PRO A 256 -9.44 -32.32 0.08
C PRO A 256 -8.77 -31.40 -0.95
N GLU A 257 -9.11 -30.12 -0.95
CA GLU A 257 -8.52 -29.13 -1.88
C GLU A 257 -7.02 -28.92 -1.59
N ILE A 258 -6.64 -28.94 -0.30
CA ILE A 258 -5.22 -28.85 0.09
C ILE A 258 -4.46 -30.06 -0.43
N LYS A 259 -4.96 -31.27 -0.18
CA LYS A 259 -4.33 -32.53 -0.62
C LYS A 259 -4.20 -32.63 -2.15
N GLU A 260 -5.19 -32.12 -2.86
CA GLU A 260 -5.20 -32.13 -4.33
C GLU A 260 -4.25 -31.10 -4.94
N ARG A 261 -4.16 -29.89 -4.39
CA ARG A 261 -3.60 -28.73 -5.08
C ARG A 261 -2.26 -28.25 -4.55
N MET A 262 -1.97 -28.46 -3.25
CA MET A 262 -0.81 -27.85 -2.59
C MET A 262 0.53 -28.32 -3.21
N GLU A 263 0.66 -29.63 -3.43
CA GLU A 263 1.91 -30.17 -3.99
C GLU A 263 2.19 -29.58 -5.37
N LYS A 264 1.20 -29.55 -6.26
CA LYS A 264 1.36 -29.02 -7.61
C LYS A 264 1.64 -27.51 -7.58
N PHE A 265 0.92 -26.75 -6.76
CA PHE A 265 1.18 -25.31 -6.55
C PHE A 265 2.61 -25.05 -6.10
N PHE A 266 3.09 -25.81 -5.12
CA PHE A 266 4.45 -25.72 -4.63
C PHE A 266 5.48 -26.11 -5.69
N ARG A 267 5.26 -27.21 -6.46
CA ARG A 267 6.18 -27.65 -7.51
C ARG A 267 6.35 -26.60 -8.59
N ILE A 268 5.31 -25.93 -9.04
CA ILE A 268 5.39 -24.83 -10.02
C ILE A 268 6.41 -23.77 -9.58
N ILE A 269 6.37 -23.38 -8.31
CA ILE A 269 7.32 -22.41 -7.75
C ILE A 269 8.71 -23.03 -7.63
N ARG A 270 8.80 -24.26 -7.08
CA ARG A 270 10.06 -24.92 -6.79
C ARG A 270 10.87 -25.26 -8.04
N ASP A 271 10.20 -25.71 -9.11
CA ASP A 271 10.86 -26.09 -10.37
C ASP A 271 11.52 -24.87 -11.04
N ARG A 272 10.89 -23.71 -10.95
CA ARG A 272 11.43 -22.45 -11.49
C ARG A 272 12.41 -21.76 -10.55
N ARG A 273 12.26 -21.96 -9.24
CA ARG A 273 13.05 -21.31 -8.17
C ARG A 273 13.59 -22.36 -7.17
N PRO A 274 14.50 -23.23 -7.61
CA PRO A 274 14.88 -24.41 -6.82
C PRO A 274 15.56 -24.07 -5.48
N ALA A 275 16.24 -22.93 -5.39
CA ALA A 275 16.97 -22.52 -4.18
C ALA A 275 16.23 -21.52 -3.29
N THR A 276 15.09 -20.95 -3.75
CA THR A 276 14.39 -19.94 -2.97
C THR A 276 13.59 -20.57 -1.83
N PRO A 277 13.73 -20.11 -0.58
CA PRO A 277 12.92 -20.60 0.53
C PRO A 277 11.43 -20.42 0.29
N VAL A 278 10.61 -21.38 0.73
CA VAL A 278 9.15 -21.30 0.75
C VAL A 278 8.69 -21.56 2.19
N ILE A 279 7.92 -20.63 2.73
CA ILE A 279 7.34 -20.69 4.08
C ILE A 279 5.84 -20.95 3.91
N PHE A 280 5.33 -21.99 4.58
CA PHE A 280 3.90 -22.23 4.73
C PHE A 280 3.45 -21.69 6.09
N VAL A 281 2.38 -20.92 6.09
CA VAL A 281 1.81 -20.33 7.30
C VAL A 281 0.62 -21.16 7.74
N GLU A 282 0.68 -21.66 8.96
CA GLU A 282 -0.46 -22.35 9.58
C GLU A 282 -1.50 -21.34 10.07
N SER A 283 -2.78 -21.75 10.04
CA SER A 283 -3.86 -20.91 10.55
C SER A 283 -3.92 -20.99 12.06
N VAL A 284 -3.49 -19.95 12.75
CA VAL A 284 -3.59 -19.84 14.23
C VAL A 284 -5.03 -19.63 14.72
N ILE A 285 -5.97 -19.32 13.83
CA ILE A 285 -7.34 -18.90 14.23
C ILE A 285 -8.26 -20.09 14.55
N PHE A 286 -7.90 -21.32 14.16
CA PHE A 286 -8.86 -22.42 14.12
C PHE A 286 -8.50 -23.76 14.77
N PRO A 287 -7.51 -23.90 15.69
CA PRO A 287 -7.32 -25.19 16.37
C PRO A 287 -8.57 -25.65 17.15
N ILE A 288 -9.42 -24.70 17.57
CA ILE A 288 -10.63 -24.99 18.37
C ILE A 288 -11.87 -25.17 17.49
N MET A 289 -11.90 -24.68 16.26
CA MET A 289 -13.10 -24.62 15.41
C MET A 289 -13.06 -25.53 14.17
N ARG A 290 -11.93 -26.17 13.85
CA ARG A 290 -11.80 -27.03 12.67
C ARG A 290 -11.22 -28.39 13.05
N HIS A 291 -12.09 -29.30 13.43
CA HIS A 291 -11.75 -30.73 13.58
C HIS A 291 -11.31 -31.42 12.29
N ASP A 292 -11.53 -30.81 11.16
CA ASP A 292 -11.26 -31.35 9.82
C ASP A 292 -9.92 -30.94 9.21
N GLN A 293 -9.09 -30.20 9.96
CA GLN A 293 -7.72 -29.83 9.54
C GLN A 293 -6.61 -30.56 10.32
N GLU A 294 -6.97 -31.39 11.28
CA GLU A 294 -6.03 -32.23 12.03
C GLU A 294 -5.77 -33.56 11.28
N THR A 295 -5.11 -33.47 10.12
CA THR A 295 -4.44 -34.68 9.56
C THR A 295 -3.37 -34.27 8.55
#